data_b7c0abb4b1b8f59c48d7ff1aa758782b
#
_entry.id   b7c0abb4b1b8f59c48d7ff1aa758782b
#
_cell.length_a   1.000
_cell.length_b   1.000
_cell.length_c   1.000
_cell.angle_alpha   90.00
_cell.angle_beta   90.00
_cell.angle_gamma   90.00
#
_symmetry.space_group_name_H-M   'P 1'
#
loop_
_entity.id
_entity.type
_entity.pdbx_description
1 polymer ?
#
loop_
_entity_poly.entity_id
_entity_poly.type
_entity_poly.pdbx_seq_one_letter_code
_entity_poly.pdbx_strand_id
1 'polypeptide(L)'
;MRAMLVWLRPLSLLLALAALILLALSGPGVRFGLWSYATGFIVFRWAAYVAIAAALAAALALAIPKVRAQGLLPPMLALVVGLAVLYVPLRFLQQARAVPPINDISTDTVNPPRYMTQPRAYPGAEFARQQRAAYPDILPMVLPVPPREAFARAVAAAEAMGWEVVGRDAAAGTIEAVDTTKWFGFKDDIAIRITPTPESGSPNVSRVDIRSKSRVGRSDVGTNAQRIRAYAERLK
;
A
#
# COMPACT_ATOMS: atom_id res chain seq x y z
N MET A 1 35.33 15.61 27.62
CA MET A 1 35.05 15.97 26.21
C MET A 1 35.79 15.13 25.18
N ARG A 2 37.13 14.87 25.29
CA ARG A 2 37.88 14.05 24.31
C ARG A 2 37.40 12.59 24.23
N ALA A 3 37.10 11.92 25.33
CA ALA A 3 36.65 10.55 25.39
C ALA A 3 35.23 10.35 24.74
N MET A 4 34.36 11.34 24.86
CA MET A 4 32.99 11.29 24.33
C MET A 4 32.95 11.34 22.81
N LEU A 5 33.89 12.05 22.15
CA LEU A 5 33.96 12.17 20.70
C LEU A 5 34.36 10.86 20.00
N VAL A 6 35.10 9.98 20.66
CA VAL A 6 35.52 8.69 20.11
C VAL A 6 34.30 7.76 19.91
N TRP A 7 33.28 7.90 20.75
CA TRP A 7 32.07 7.08 20.68
C TRP A 7 31.12 7.45 19.54
N LEU A 8 31.27 8.61 18.91
CA LEU A 8 30.40 9.02 17.79
C LEU A 8 30.41 8.02 16.63
N ARG A 9 31.56 7.43 16.32
CA ARG A 9 31.72 6.47 15.23
C ARG A 9 30.94 5.16 15.49
N PRO A 10 31.23 4.40 16.57
CA PRO A 10 30.49 3.18 16.85
C PRO A 10 29.00 3.46 17.14
N LEU A 11 28.68 4.57 17.81
CA LEU A 11 27.31 4.97 18.11
C LEU A 11 26.50 5.22 16.82
N SER A 12 27.05 5.96 15.85
CA SER A 12 26.36 6.22 14.58
C SER A 12 26.04 4.90 13.85
N LEU A 13 26.98 3.97 13.84
CA LEU A 13 26.78 2.66 13.20
C LEU A 13 25.74 1.81 13.94
N LEU A 14 25.80 1.79 15.27
CA LEU A 14 24.82 1.07 16.08
C LEU A 14 23.39 1.63 15.89
N LEU A 15 23.27 2.96 15.85
CA LEU A 15 21.98 3.62 15.57
C LEU A 15 21.48 3.30 14.17
N ALA A 16 22.36 3.30 13.16
CA ALA A 16 21.97 2.97 11.79
C ALA A 16 21.49 1.51 11.67
N LEU A 17 22.18 0.57 12.33
CA LEU A 17 21.75 -0.83 12.39
C LEU A 17 20.43 -0.99 13.15
N ALA A 18 20.28 -0.32 14.28
CA ALA A 18 19.01 -0.32 15.03
C ALA A 18 17.84 0.22 14.19
N ALA A 19 18.04 1.33 13.47
CA ALA A 19 17.05 1.89 12.57
C ALA A 19 16.66 0.92 11.45
N LEU A 20 17.64 0.25 10.86
CA LEU A 20 17.42 -0.77 9.82
C LEU A 20 16.60 -1.95 10.36
N ILE A 21 16.94 -2.46 11.55
CA ILE A 21 16.22 -3.55 12.21
C ILE A 21 14.78 -3.13 12.53
N LEU A 22 14.58 -1.94 13.11
CA LEU A 22 13.25 -1.41 13.39
C LEU A 22 12.41 -1.31 12.11
N LEU A 23 12.99 -0.76 11.03
CA LEU A 23 12.30 -0.69 9.75
C LEU A 23 11.95 -2.10 9.24
N ALA A 24 12.94 -3.01 9.22
CA ALA A 24 12.77 -4.38 8.72
C ALA A 24 11.70 -5.17 9.49
N LEU A 25 11.57 -4.94 10.79
CA LEU A 25 10.59 -5.64 11.63
C LEU A 25 9.21 -4.99 11.63
N SER A 26 9.08 -3.70 11.30
CA SER A 26 7.84 -2.93 11.42
C SER A 26 6.64 -3.55 10.71
N GLY A 27 6.82 -3.98 9.48
CA GLY A 27 5.80 -4.65 8.67
C GLY A 27 5.67 -6.14 8.95
N PRO A 28 6.76 -6.93 8.84
CA PRO A 28 6.72 -8.36 9.11
C PRO A 28 6.16 -8.73 10.48
N GLY A 29 6.43 -7.96 11.53
CA GLY A 29 5.84 -8.19 12.84
C GLY A 29 4.31 -8.10 12.86
N VAL A 30 3.72 -7.20 12.04
CA VAL A 30 2.26 -7.17 11.83
C VAL A 30 1.81 -8.35 10.98
N ARG A 31 2.51 -8.63 9.88
CA ARG A 31 2.17 -9.71 8.94
C ARG A 31 2.12 -11.08 9.60
N PHE A 32 3.05 -11.35 10.51
CA PHE A 32 3.14 -12.62 11.24
C PHE A 32 2.39 -12.60 12.59
N GLY A 33 1.63 -11.52 12.87
CA GLY A 33 0.80 -11.45 14.08
C GLY A 33 1.58 -11.26 15.39
N LEU A 34 2.87 -10.85 15.35
CA LEU A 34 3.67 -10.59 16.54
C LEU A 34 3.17 -9.37 17.31
N TRP A 35 2.57 -8.41 16.60
CA TRP A 35 1.94 -7.21 17.16
C TRP A 35 0.87 -6.63 16.25
N SER A 36 0.08 -5.71 16.80
CA SER A 36 -0.98 -5.00 16.06
C SER A 36 -0.42 -4.07 14.99
N TYR A 37 -1.25 -3.71 14.01
CA TYR A 37 -0.85 -2.72 12.99
C TYR A 37 -0.48 -1.36 13.60
N ALA A 38 -1.16 -0.95 14.69
CA ALA A 38 -0.85 0.28 15.40
C ALA A 38 0.57 0.26 15.97
N THR A 39 0.97 -0.88 16.59
CA THR A 39 2.34 -1.11 17.06
C THR A 39 3.33 -1.11 15.91
N GLY A 40 3.01 -1.76 14.78
CA GLY A 40 3.85 -1.75 13.59
C GLY A 40 4.13 -0.34 13.07
N PHE A 41 3.13 0.54 13.05
CA PHE A 41 3.34 1.95 12.69
C PHE A 41 4.13 2.74 13.74
N ILE A 42 4.02 2.41 15.01
CA ILE A 42 4.88 2.99 16.07
C ILE A 42 6.35 2.59 15.81
N VAL A 43 6.63 1.31 15.58
CA VAL A 43 7.98 0.81 15.25
C VAL A 43 8.51 1.47 13.97
N PHE A 44 7.69 1.57 12.93
CA PHE A 44 8.04 2.26 11.67
C PHE A 44 8.43 3.72 11.89
N ARG A 45 7.69 4.44 12.74
CA ARG A 45 8.00 5.83 13.10
C ARG A 45 9.30 5.94 13.90
N TRP A 46 9.54 5.03 14.84
CA TRP A 46 10.79 4.99 15.60
C TRP A 46 11.99 4.68 14.70
N ALA A 47 11.84 3.83 13.69
CA ALA A 47 12.88 3.61 12.69
C ALA A 47 13.33 4.93 12.05
N ALA A 48 12.38 5.83 11.70
CA ALA A 48 12.70 7.14 11.14
C ALA A 48 13.47 8.02 12.14
N TYR A 49 13.03 8.09 13.40
CA TYR A 49 13.71 8.93 14.41
C TYR A 49 15.13 8.44 14.70
N VAL A 50 15.31 7.13 14.83
CA VAL A 50 16.64 6.53 15.05
C VAL A 50 17.53 6.71 13.82
N ALA A 51 16.98 6.63 12.61
CA ALA A 51 17.72 6.90 11.37
C ALA A 51 18.20 8.35 11.27
N ILE A 52 17.37 9.32 11.70
CA ILE A 52 17.78 10.74 11.79
C ILE A 52 18.93 10.89 12.78
N ALA A 53 18.81 10.30 13.97
CA ALA A 53 19.87 10.35 14.99
C ALA A 53 21.18 9.72 14.48
N ALA A 54 21.08 8.59 13.77
CA ALA A 54 22.22 7.93 13.14
C ALA A 54 22.92 8.82 12.09
N ALA A 55 22.13 9.44 11.20
CA ALA A 55 22.65 10.31 10.15
C ALA A 55 23.32 11.57 10.75
N LEU A 56 22.73 12.18 11.78
CA LEU A 56 23.32 13.32 12.48
C LEU A 56 24.62 12.96 13.21
N ALA A 57 24.64 11.83 13.94
CA ALA A 57 25.84 11.35 14.60
C ALA A 57 26.96 11.03 13.61
N ALA A 58 26.62 10.43 12.46
CA ALA A 58 27.55 10.13 11.39
C ALA A 58 28.10 11.41 10.74
N ALA A 59 27.25 12.39 10.44
CA ALA A 59 27.66 13.69 9.91
C ALA A 59 28.61 14.43 10.87
N LEU A 60 28.31 14.43 12.17
CA LEU A 60 29.19 15.00 13.20
C LEU A 60 30.53 14.26 13.26
N ALA A 61 30.53 12.92 13.20
CA ALA A 61 31.77 12.14 13.19
C ALA A 61 32.66 12.47 11.97
N LEU A 62 32.04 12.70 10.81
CA LEU A 62 32.74 13.09 9.57
C LEU A 62 33.22 14.56 9.60
N ALA A 63 32.48 15.46 10.25
CA ALA A 63 32.83 16.88 10.36
C ALA A 63 34.02 17.13 11.31
N ILE A 64 34.20 16.30 12.34
CA ILE A 64 35.24 16.49 13.35
C ILE A 64 36.56 15.85 12.89
N PRO A 65 37.64 16.65 12.59
CA PRO A 65 38.88 16.11 12.03
C PRO A 65 39.54 15.00 12.88
N LYS A 66 39.50 15.15 14.22
CA LYS A 66 40.06 14.16 15.16
C LYS A 66 39.30 12.82 15.17
N VAL A 67 38.00 12.84 14.91
CA VAL A 67 37.17 11.62 14.82
C VAL A 67 37.34 11.00 13.44
N ARG A 68 37.34 11.81 12.40
CA ARG A 68 37.56 11.40 11.01
C ARG A 68 38.91 10.73 10.81
N ALA A 69 39.98 11.24 11.46
CA ALA A 69 41.33 10.67 11.36
C ALA A 69 41.41 9.22 11.87
N GLN A 70 40.47 8.75 12.65
CA GLN A 70 40.38 7.37 13.14
C GLN A 70 39.77 6.39 12.11
N GLY A 71 39.35 6.88 10.93
CA GLY A 71 38.80 6.13 9.82
C GLY A 71 37.40 6.59 9.41
N LEU A 72 37.19 6.64 8.11
CA LEU A 72 35.97 7.17 7.47
C LEU A 72 34.87 6.13 7.33
N LEU A 73 35.21 4.85 7.20
CA LEU A 73 34.27 3.79 6.77
C LEU A 73 33.05 3.65 7.70
N PRO A 74 33.18 3.54 9.04
CA PRO A 74 32.00 3.37 9.91
C PRO A 74 31.01 4.53 9.83
N PRO A 75 31.41 5.82 9.93
CA PRO A 75 30.45 6.91 9.84
C PRO A 75 29.90 7.11 8.43
N MET A 76 30.65 6.84 7.36
CA MET A 76 30.13 6.87 6.00
C MET A 76 29.04 5.80 5.81
N LEU A 77 29.30 4.57 6.27
CA LEU A 77 28.32 3.49 6.21
C LEU A 77 27.08 3.83 7.01
N ALA A 78 27.24 4.36 8.24
CA ALA A 78 26.13 4.78 9.07
C ALA A 78 25.29 5.89 8.42
N LEU A 79 25.93 6.85 7.75
CA LEU A 79 25.23 7.91 7.02
C LEU A 79 24.42 7.35 5.86
N VAL A 80 25.02 6.49 5.04
CA VAL A 80 24.35 5.88 3.89
C VAL A 80 23.16 5.03 4.35
N VAL A 81 23.35 4.16 5.34
CA VAL A 81 22.27 3.30 5.88
C VAL A 81 21.18 4.14 6.53
N GLY A 82 21.55 5.15 7.34
CA GLY A 82 20.58 6.04 7.98
C GLY A 82 19.72 6.79 6.96
N LEU A 83 20.32 7.34 5.90
CA LEU A 83 19.59 8.02 4.83
C LEU A 83 18.70 7.05 4.03
N ALA A 84 19.19 5.84 3.74
CA ALA A 84 18.41 4.82 3.05
C ALA A 84 17.18 4.38 3.86
N VAL A 85 17.34 4.15 5.17
CA VAL A 85 16.24 3.84 6.07
C VAL A 85 15.24 5.00 6.15
N LEU A 86 15.72 6.24 6.26
CA LEU A 86 14.88 7.42 6.36
C LEU A 86 14.07 7.67 5.07
N TYR A 87 14.60 7.31 3.92
CA TYR A 87 13.92 7.46 2.63
C TYR A 87 12.54 6.78 2.60
N VAL A 88 12.40 5.59 3.20
CA VAL A 88 11.15 4.81 3.17
C VAL A 88 10.01 5.53 3.92
N PRO A 89 10.16 5.95 5.20
CA PRO A 89 9.14 6.73 5.89
C PRO A 89 8.84 8.09 5.25
N LEU A 90 9.84 8.76 4.68
CA LEU A 90 9.62 10.03 3.98
C LEU A 90 8.77 9.84 2.71
N ARG A 91 9.05 8.82 1.92
CA ARG A 91 8.24 8.48 0.74
C ARG A 91 6.81 8.11 1.13
N PHE A 92 6.64 7.31 2.19
CA PHE A 92 5.32 6.98 2.71
C PHE A 92 4.55 8.25 3.16
N LEU A 93 5.18 9.14 3.90
CA LEU A 93 4.57 10.40 4.34
C LEU A 93 4.21 11.32 3.16
N GLN A 94 5.09 11.42 2.17
CA GLN A 94 4.84 12.18 0.95
C GLN A 94 3.60 11.64 0.21
N GLN A 95 3.52 10.34 0.03
CA GLN A 95 2.39 9.69 -0.63
C GLN A 95 1.10 9.85 0.18
N ALA A 96 1.16 9.68 1.50
CA ALA A 96 0.01 9.87 2.38
C ALA A 96 -0.55 11.31 2.35
N ARG A 97 0.28 12.30 2.09
CA ARG A 97 -0.12 13.71 1.92
C ARG A 97 -0.65 14.03 0.51
N ALA A 98 -0.27 13.24 -0.47
CA ALA A 98 -0.67 13.44 -1.88
C ALA A 98 -2.05 12.86 -2.23
N VAL A 99 -2.61 12.02 -1.37
CA VAL A 99 -3.89 11.34 -1.61
C VAL A 99 -4.89 11.62 -0.49
N PRO A 100 -6.21 11.57 -0.77
CA PRO A 100 -7.22 11.72 0.28
C PRO A 100 -7.17 10.55 1.27
N PRO A 101 -7.58 10.77 2.54
CA PRO A 101 -7.59 9.74 3.57
C PRO A 101 -8.80 8.80 3.42
N ILE A 102 -8.90 8.12 2.29
CA ILE A 102 -9.95 7.16 1.95
C ILE A 102 -9.34 5.77 1.72
N ASN A 103 -10.13 4.72 1.93
CA ASN A 103 -9.69 3.33 1.86
C ASN A 103 -10.70 2.38 1.21
N ASP A 104 -11.71 2.93 0.50
CA ASP A 104 -12.79 2.18 -0.17
C ASP A 104 -13.03 2.82 -1.55
N ILE A 105 -12.46 2.24 -2.58
CA ILE A 105 -12.43 2.77 -3.93
C ILE A 105 -13.29 1.90 -4.84
N SER A 106 -14.15 2.53 -5.65
CA SER A 106 -15.05 1.84 -6.56
C SER A 106 -15.11 2.52 -7.92
N THR A 107 -15.19 1.73 -8.99
CA THR A 107 -15.45 2.25 -10.36
C THR A 107 -16.88 2.79 -10.49
N ASP A 108 -17.82 2.24 -9.73
CA ASP A 108 -19.20 2.76 -9.62
C ASP A 108 -19.42 3.28 -8.19
N THR A 109 -19.41 4.58 -8.01
CA THR A 109 -19.60 5.22 -6.71
C THR A 109 -21.07 5.48 -6.36
N VAL A 110 -21.99 5.23 -7.29
CA VAL A 110 -23.45 5.39 -7.10
C VAL A 110 -24.06 4.06 -6.65
N ASN A 111 -23.69 2.96 -7.32
CA ASN A 111 -24.09 1.61 -6.99
C ASN A 111 -22.86 0.69 -6.92
N PRO A 112 -22.05 0.80 -5.86
CA PRO A 112 -20.80 0.04 -5.76
C PRO A 112 -21.03 -1.47 -5.70
N PRO A 113 -20.13 -2.30 -6.26
CA PRO A 113 -20.17 -3.75 -6.11
C PRO A 113 -20.29 -4.14 -4.63
N ARG A 114 -21.12 -5.13 -4.34
CA ARG A 114 -21.35 -5.64 -2.99
C ARG A 114 -20.46 -6.84 -2.69
N TYR A 115 -19.98 -6.94 -1.46
CA TYR A 115 -19.29 -8.13 -0.97
C TYR A 115 -20.31 -9.23 -0.65
N MET A 116 -19.97 -10.48 -1.01
CA MET A 116 -20.82 -11.66 -0.78
C MET A 116 -20.64 -12.20 0.64
N THR A 117 -19.38 -12.27 1.12
CA THR A 117 -19.05 -12.92 2.41
C THR A 117 -19.21 -12.00 3.61
N GLN A 118 -18.88 -10.72 3.46
CA GLN A 118 -18.99 -9.72 4.53
C GLN A 118 -19.57 -8.42 3.98
N PRO A 119 -20.91 -8.27 3.93
CA PRO A 119 -21.54 -7.06 3.44
C PRO A 119 -21.06 -5.83 4.20
N ARG A 120 -20.55 -4.83 3.46
CA ARG A 120 -20.11 -3.54 4.00
C ARG A 120 -20.72 -2.42 3.18
N ALA A 121 -21.38 -1.52 3.89
CA ALA A 121 -21.91 -0.31 3.26
C ALA A 121 -20.77 0.51 2.65
N TYR A 122 -21.06 1.16 1.52
CA TYR A 122 -20.18 2.17 0.97
C TYR A 122 -20.30 3.46 1.81
N PRO A 123 -19.22 4.21 2.05
CA PRO A 123 -19.25 5.33 3.00
C PRO A 123 -20.12 6.53 2.61
N GLY A 124 -20.69 6.53 1.40
CA GLY A 124 -21.68 7.54 0.97
C GLY A 124 -21.12 8.64 0.09
N ALA A 125 -21.94 9.67 -0.15
CA ALA A 125 -21.71 10.68 -1.19
C ALA A 125 -20.47 11.54 -0.97
N GLU A 126 -20.13 11.87 0.27
CA GLU A 126 -18.92 12.64 0.59
C GLU A 126 -17.66 11.90 0.20
N PHE A 127 -17.60 10.61 0.52
CA PHE A 127 -16.49 9.74 0.17
C PHE A 127 -16.36 9.57 -1.35
N ALA A 128 -17.50 9.38 -2.03
CA ALA A 128 -17.57 9.35 -3.49
C ALA A 128 -17.06 10.64 -4.14
N ARG A 129 -17.36 11.80 -3.55
CA ARG A 129 -16.86 13.11 -4.04
C ARG A 129 -15.34 13.19 -3.92
N GLN A 130 -14.79 12.83 -2.76
CA GLN A 130 -13.34 12.81 -2.53
C GLN A 130 -12.64 11.85 -3.51
N GLN A 131 -13.20 10.65 -3.71
CA GLN A 131 -12.66 9.69 -4.66
C GLN A 131 -12.64 10.24 -6.08
N ARG A 132 -13.76 10.76 -6.58
CA ARG A 132 -13.85 11.29 -7.96
C ARG A 132 -12.91 12.48 -8.19
N ALA A 133 -12.72 13.32 -7.18
CA ALA A 133 -11.77 14.44 -7.28
C ALA A 133 -10.31 13.98 -7.36
N ALA A 134 -9.95 12.92 -6.60
CA ALA A 134 -8.57 12.43 -6.53
C ALA A 134 -8.23 11.39 -7.61
N TYR A 135 -9.23 10.63 -8.06
CA TYR A 135 -9.08 9.50 -8.98
C TYR A 135 -10.14 9.55 -10.10
N PRO A 136 -10.15 10.58 -10.95
CA PRO A 136 -11.16 10.76 -12.01
C PRO A 136 -11.10 9.68 -13.10
N ASP A 137 -9.99 8.96 -13.19
CA ASP A 137 -9.73 7.87 -14.12
C ASP A 137 -10.29 6.52 -13.65
N ILE A 138 -10.73 6.41 -12.39
CA ILE A 138 -11.33 5.17 -11.86
C ILE A 138 -12.81 5.11 -12.27
N LEU A 139 -13.03 4.49 -13.43
CA LEU A 139 -14.34 4.39 -14.09
C LEU A 139 -14.67 2.92 -14.40
N PRO A 140 -15.96 2.58 -14.62
CA PRO A 140 -16.35 1.26 -15.11
C PRO A 140 -15.60 0.85 -16.37
N MET A 141 -15.27 -0.42 -16.49
CA MET A 141 -14.61 -0.98 -17.69
C MET A 141 -15.67 -1.56 -18.61
N VAL A 142 -15.49 -1.41 -19.91
CA VAL A 142 -16.36 -2.00 -20.94
C VAL A 142 -15.54 -2.97 -21.76
N LEU A 143 -16.03 -4.22 -21.87
CA LEU A 143 -15.41 -5.29 -22.65
C LEU A 143 -16.31 -5.68 -23.81
N PRO A 144 -15.79 -5.76 -25.06
CA PRO A 144 -16.55 -6.16 -26.24
C PRO A 144 -16.71 -7.71 -26.32
N VAL A 145 -17.19 -8.28 -25.23
CA VAL A 145 -17.44 -9.72 -25.09
C VAL A 145 -18.69 -9.96 -24.24
N PRO A 146 -19.39 -11.11 -24.42
CA PRO A 146 -20.56 -11.43 -23.63
C PRO A 146 -20.22 -11.62 -22.14
N PRO A 147 -21.19 -11.46 -21.22
CA PRO A 147 -20.98 -11.51 -19.76
C PRO A 147 -20.30 -12.79 -19.27
N ARG A 148 -20.58 -13.95 -19.88
CA ARG A 148 -19.95 -15.22 -19.52
C ARG A 148 -18.44 -15.20 -19.81
N GLU A 149 -18.03 -14.65 -20.92
CA GLU A 149 -16.61 -14.52 -21.27
C GLU A 149 -15.93 -13.43 -20.42
N ALA A 150 -16.60 -12.29 -20.24
CA ALA A 150 -16.11 -11.23 -19.34
C ALA A 150 -15.89 -11.74 -17.92
N PHE A 151 -16.80 -12.60 -17.42
CA PHE A 151 -16.65 -13.24 -16.10
C PHE A 151 -15.42 -14.14 -16.04
N ALA A 152 -15.20 -14.98 -17.05
CA ALA A 152 -14.02 -15.85 -17.11
C ALA A 152 -12.72 -15.03 -17.16
N ARG A 153 -12.66 -13.97 -17.97
CA ARG A 153 -11.52 -13.05 -18.05
C ARG A 153 -11.29 -12.34 -16.71
N ALA A 154 -12.37 -11.89 -16.05
CA ALA A 154 -12.31 -11.20 -14.75
C ALA A 154 -11.74 -12.10 -13.65
N VAL A 155 -12.12 -13.38 -13.60
CA VAL A 155 -11.53 -14.38 -12.70
C VAL A 155 -10.05 -14.58 -13.01
N ALA A 156 -9.70 -14.84 -14.28
CA ALA A 156 -8.32 -15.06 -14.68
C ALA A 156 -7.42 -13.84 -14.37
N ALA A 157 -7.91 -12.62 -14.56
CA ALA A 157 -7.21 -11.41 -14.22
C ALA A 157 -6.97 -11.29 -12.69
N ALA A 158 -7.97 -11.63 -11.86
CA ALA A 158 -7.83 -11.62 -10.40
C ALA A 158 -6.78 -12.65 -9.92
N GLU A 159 -6.81 -13.86 -10.48
CA GLU A 159 -5.83 -14.91 -10.20
C GLU A 159 -4.42 -14.50 -10.66
N ALA A 160 -4.29 -13.89 -11.84
CA ALA A 160 -3.01 -13.38 -12.36
C ALA A 160 -2.45 -12.18 -11.57
N MET A 161 -3.30 -11.47 -10.81
CA MET A 161 -2.88 -10.47 -9.82
C MET A 161 -2.37 -11.10 -8.52
N GLY A 162 -2.50 -12.41 -8.36
CA GLY A 162 -2.15 -13.15 -7.13
C GLY A 162 -3.18 -12.98 -6.02
N TRP A 163 -4.42 -12.58 -6.35
CA TRP A 163 -5.48 -12.45 -5.35
C TRP A 163 -6.07 -13.81 -4.99
N GLU A 164 -6.42 -13.98 -3.73
CA GLU A 164 -7.19 -15.12 -3.25
C GLU A 164 -8.66 -14.92 -3.63
N VAL A 165 -9.16 -15.66 -4.62
CA VAL A 165 -10.58 -15.62 -5.01
C VAL A 165 -11.37 -16.43 -3.98
N VAL A 166 -12.17 -15.74 -3.16
CA VAL A 166 -12.92 -16.32 -2.03
C VAL A 166 -14.39 -16.58 -2.35
N GLY A 167 -14.90 -16.02 -3.45
CA GLY A 167 -16.29 -16.22 -3.89
C GLY A 167 -16.47 -16.00 -5.38
N ARG A 168 -17.34 -16.81 -6.01
CA ARG A 168 -17.71 -16.73 -7.42
C ARG A 168 -19.17 -17.09 -7.60
N ASP A 169 -19.92 -16.23 -8.23
CA ASP A 169 -21.28 -16.50 -8.70
C ASP A 169 -21.42 -16.05 -10.16
N ALA A 170 -21.30 -17.00 -11.07
CA ALA A 170 -21.36 -16.72 -12.50
C ALA A 170 -22.79 -16.32 -12.96
N ALA A 171 -23.83 -16.79 -12.28
CA ALA A 171 -25.22 -16.44 -12.60
C ALA A 171 -25.53 -14.98 -12.18
N ALA A 172 -25.03 -14.55 -11.03
CA ALA A 172 -25.13 -13.18 -10.56
C ALA A 172 -24.07 -12.25 -11.17
N GLY A 173 -23.05 -12.79 -11.86
CA GLY A 173 -21.94 -12.02 -12.42
C GLY A 173 -21.05 -11.40 -11.34
N THR A 174 -20.88 -12.05 -10.18
CA THR A 174 -20.13 -11.49 -9.04
C THR A 174 -18.92 -12.34 -8.68
N ILE A 175 -17.81 -11.66 -8.35
CA ILE A 175 -16.58 -12.29 -7.88
C ILE A 175 -16.14 -11.54 -6.63
N GLU A 176 -15.70 -12.26 -5.61
CA GLU A 176 -15.07 -11.70 -4.42
C GLU A 176 -13.66 -12.26 -4.27
N ALA A 177 -12.70 -11.38 -3.99
CA ALA A 177 -11.30 -11.75 -3.80
C ALA A 177 -10.68 -10.96 -2.64
N VAL A 178 -9.54 -11.43 -2.18
CA VAL A 178 -8.74 -10.78 -1.14
C VAL A 178 -7.31 -10.60 -1.66
N ASP A 179 -6.80 -9.37 -1.57
CA ASP A 179 -5.38 -9.08 -1.76
C ASP A 179 -4.70 -8.87 -0.41
N THR A 180 -3.47 -9.37 -0.27
CA THR A 180 -2.69 -9.23 0.94
C THR A 180 -1.40 -8.47 0.64
N THR A 181 -1.24 -7.27 1.24
CA THR A 181 -0.06 -6.43 1.02
C THR A 181 1.22 -7.13 1.49
N LYS A 182 2.30 -6.98 0.71
CA LYS A 182 3.54 -7.75 0.92
C LYS A 182 4.25 -7.42 2.24
N TRP A 183 4.28 -6.15 2.65
CA TRP A 183 5.06 -5.70 3.79
C TRP A 183 4.31 -5.89 5.12
N PHE A 184 3.17 -5.24 5.28
CA PHE A 184 2.40 -5.28 6.52
C PHE A 184 1.40 -6.45 6.60
N GLY A 185 1.13 -7.14 5.50
CA GLY A 185 0.12 -8.20 5.46
C GLY A 185 -1.31 -7.68 5.60
N PHE A 186 -1.57 -6.41 5.26
CA PHE A 186 -2.93 -5.87 5.26
C PHE A 186 -3.77 -6.57 4.21
N LYS A 187 -4.98 -6.92 4.60
CA LYS A 187 -5.95 -7.53 3.71
C LYS A 187 -6.92 -6.46 3.19
N ASP A 188 -7.10 -6.48 1.89
CA ASP A 188 -8.05 -5.65 1.18
C ASP A 188 -9.07 -6.56 0.48
N ASP A 189 -10.36 -6.30 0.71
CA ASP A 189 -11.43 -7.03 0.07
C ASP A 189 -11.75 -6.39 -1.28
N ILE A 190 -11.97 -7.24 -2.28
CA ILE A 190 -12.24 -6.84 -3.65
C ILE A 190 -13.56 -7.47 -4.06
N ALA A 191 -14.50 -6.66 -4.55
CA ALA A 191 -15.74 -7.11 -5.16
C ALA A 191 -15.74 -6.69 -6.63
N ILE A 192 -16.04 -7.63 -7.53
CA ILE A 192 -16.16 -7.39 -8.98
C ILE A 192 -17.58 -7.77 -9.38
N ARG A 193 -18.19 -6.93 -10.21
CA ARG A 193 -19.53 -7.14 -10.77
C ARG A 193 -19.47 -7.04 -12.28
N ILE A 194 -19.98 -8.05 -12.97
CA ILE A 194 -20.12 -8.11 -14.43
C ILE A 194 -21.61 -8.01 -14.77
N THR A 195 -21.97 -7.07 -15.62
CA THR A 195 -23.33 -6.89 -16.11
C THR A 195 -23.35 -6.73 -17.63
N PRO A 196 -24.42 -7.13 -18.32
CA PRO A 196 -24.64 -6.72 -19.69
C PRO A 196 -24.66 -5.19 -19.77
N THR A 197 -24.20 -4.62 -20.87
CA THR A 197 -24.26 -3.15 -21.09
C THR A 197 -25.53 -2.79 -21.84
N PRO A 198 -26.55 -2.21 -21.17
CA PRO A 198 -27.83 -1.88 -21.82
C PRO A 198 -27.68 -0.85 -22.96
N GLU A 199 -26.71 0.04 -22.80
CA GLU A 199 -26.49 1.17 -23.72
C GLU A 199 -25.98 0.76 -25.10
N SER A 200 -25.37 -0.43 -25.23
CA SER A 200 -24.86 -0.92 -26.51
C SER A 200 -25.91 -1.61 -27.37
N GLY A 201 -27.07 -2.01 -26.79
CA GLY A 201 -28.06 -2.85 -27.47
C GLY A 201 -27.53 -4.22 -27.90
N SER A 202 -26.27 -4.54 -27.59
CA SER A 202 -25.58 -5.76 -27.99
C SER A 202 -25.42 -6.71 -26.81
N PRO A 203 -25.82 -7.99 -26.95
CA PRO A 203 -25.61 -9.00 -25.93
C PRO A 203 -24.11 -9.36 -25.76
N ASN A 204 -23.26 -8.88 -26.63
CA ASN A 204 -21.82 -9.19 -26.68
C ASN A 204 -20.96 -8.07 -26.07
N VAL A 205 -21.53 -7.20 -25.23
CA VAL A 205 -20.79 -6.15 -24.53
C VAL A 205 -21.11 -6.23 -23.05
N SER A 206 -20.06 -6.21 -22.24
CA SER A 206 -20.15 -6.32 -20.79
C SER A 206 -19.53 -5.12 -20.11
N ARG A 207 -20.17 -4.66 -19.04
CA ARG A 207 -19.65 -3.71 -18.08
C ARG A 207 -19.05 -4.48 -16.90
N VAL A 208 -17.84 -4.10 -16.50
CA VAL A 208 -17.16 -4.64 -15.33
C VAL A 208 -16.91 -3.51 -14.33
N ASP A 209 -17.50 -3.64 -13.17
CA ASP A 209 -17.28 -2.76 -12.02
C ASP A 209 -16.41 -3.47 -10.99
N ILE A 210 -15.52 -2.73 -10.34
CA ILE A 210 -14.67 -3.23 -9.27
C ILE A 210 -14.69 -2.26 -8.09
N ARG A 211 -14.73 -2.82 -6.88
CA ARG A 211 -14.57 -2.12 -5.62
C ARG A 211 -13.48 -2.78 -4.80
N SER A 212 -12.58 -1.99 -4.24
CA SER A 212 -11.50 -2.47 -3.37
C SER A 212 -11.49 -1.68 -2.07
N LYS A 213 -11.54 -2.38 -0.92
CA LYS A 213 -11.66 -1.81 0.41
C LYS A 213 -10.67 -2.43 1.38
N SER A 214 -9.91 -1.60 2.07
CA SER A 214 -9.03 -2.05 3.14
C SER A 214 -9.82 -2.44 4.40
N ARG A 215 -9.41 -3.57 5.02
CA ARG A 215 -10.03 -4.05 6.26
C ARG A 215 -9.69 -3.16 7.46
N VAL A 216 -8.54 -2.49 7.42
CA VAL A 216 -8.02 -1.66 8.51
C VAL A 216 -7.54 -0.30 8.00
N GLY A 217 -7.49 0.68 8.91
CA GLY A 217 -7.01 2.02 8.60
C GLY A 217 -8.06 2.95 8.03
N ARG A 218 -7.79 4.26 8.10
CA ARG A 218 -8.65 5.32 7.55
C ARG A 218 -8.25 5.70 6.13
N SER A 219 -7.00 5.45 5.76
CA SER A 219 -6.43 5.69 4.43
C SER A 219 -5.64 4.46 4.00
N ASP A 220 -5.72 4.13 2.73
CA ASP A 220 -4.92 3.09 2.07
C ASP A 220 -3.68 3.64 1.37
N VAL A 221 -3.45 4.94 1.50
CA VAL A 221 -2.34 5.67 0.84
C VAL A 221 -2.36 5.47 -0.69
N GLY A 222 -3.57 5.32 -1.28
CA GLY A 222 -3.80 5.16 -2.71
C GLY A 222 -3.61 3.73 -3.26
N THR A 223 -3.42 2.75 -2.37
CA THR A 223 -3.18 1.35 -2.77
C THR A 223 -4.38 0.74 -3.51
N ASN A 224 -5.62 0.99 -3.06
CA ASN A 224 -6.82 0.46 -3.72
C ASN A 224 -7.01 1.06 -5.12
N ALA A 225 -6.74 2.35 -5.30
CA ALA A 225 -6.81 2.99 -6.62
C ALA A 225 -5.75 2.40 -7.58
N GLN A 226 -4.52 2.19 -7.13
CA GLN A 226 -3.45 1.57 -7.92
C GLN A 226 -3.81 0.12 -8.28
N ARG A 227 -4.39 -0.64 -7.35
CA ARG A 227 -4.88 -2.01 -7.58
C ARG A 227 -5.93 -2.07 -8.67
N ILE A 228 -6.93 -1.18 -8.62
CA ILE A 228 -7.99 -1.11 -9.63
C ILE A 228 -7.41 -0.79 -11.01
N ARG A 229 -6.47 0.15 -11.11
CA ARG A 229 -5.79 0.47 -12.37
C ARG A 229 -5.03 -0.74 -12.92
N ALA A 230 -4.24 -1.40 -12.08
CA ALA A 230 -3.46 -2.57 -12.49
C ALA A 230 -4.37 -3.74 -12.93
N TYR A 231 -5.52 -3.91 -12.28
CA TYR A 231 -6.52 -4.89 -12.68
C TYR A 231 -7.16 -4.54 -14.03
N ALA A 232 -7.52 -3.26 -14.23
CA ALA A 232 -8.11 -2.80 -15.48
C ALA A 232 -7.17 -3.03 -16.69
N GLU A 233 -5.85 -2.84 -16.51
CA GLU A 233 -4.86 -3.13 -17.55
C GLU A 233 -4.75 -4.63 -17.89
N ARG A 234 -4.94 -5.50 -16.90
CA ARG A 234 -4.91 -6.96 -17.13
C ARG A 234 -6.19 -7.51 -17.73
N LEU A 235 -7.29 -6.79 -17.56
CA LEU A 235 -8.60 -7.22 -18.05
C LEU A 235 -8.79 -6.92 -19.54
N LYS A 236 -8.03 -5.97 -20.11
CA LYS A 236 -8.01 -5.64 -21.55
C LYS A 236 -7.44 -6.78 -22.35
#